data_28f13cea84d2e788cc44620f8331b2de
#
_entry.id   28f13cea84d2e788cc44620f8331b2de
#
_cell.length_a   1.000
_cell.length_b   1.000
_cell.length_c   1.000
_cell.angle_alpha   90.00
_cell.angle_beta   90.00
_cell.angle_gamma   90.00
#
_symmetry.space_group_name_H-M   'P 1'
#
loop_
_entity.id
_entity.type
_entity.pdbx_description
1 polymer ?
#
loop_
_entity_poly.entity_id
_entity_poly.type
_entity_poly.pdbx_seq_one_letter_code
_entity_poly.pdbx_strand_id
1 'polypeptide(L)'
;MMVKDEEVPLTANRLFEGLSLQERDRAIAACIRKRYRRGERVFSTGDRTEFLYLLEAGHVQLVALEESGSERILHIFRPGDIFGEILFSVERRPFDTTAIDEARIAIMSRATFLEFQRASPILTLNFIRLLSDRLFTAERDLAALARTWTRPRLVHLLLKLAETLGRETPEGTLITVPVTHEALAKMIGASRVRVTSTLNELQDEGLISKEGRLLVVRTKALKPLAEKGGE
;
A
#
# COMPACT_ATOMS: atom_id res chain seq x y z
N MET A 1 18.41 14.47 -4.92
CA MET A 1 18.18 13.74 -6.19
C MET A 1 16.78 13.13 -6.07
N MET A 2 15.81 13.60 -6.86
CA MET A 2 14.45 13.04 -6.82
C MET A 2 14.54 11.58 -7.27
N VAL A 3 14.10 10.66 -6.41
CA VAL A 3 13.90 9.27 -6.81
C VAL A 3 12.88 9.32 -7.95
N LYS A 4 13.25 8.79 -9.12
CA LYS A 4 12.34 8.69 -10.26
C LYS A 4 11.24 7.73 -9.80
N ASP A 5 10.02 8.25 -9.61
CA ASP A 5 8.87 7.44 -9.24
C ASP A 5 8.75 6.29 -10.22
N GLU A 6 8.70 5.08 -9.70
CA GLU A 6 8.50 3.89 -10.50
C GLU A 6 7.10 3.98 -11.09
N GLU A 7 7.01 4.12 -12.41
CA GLU A 7 5.76 4.19 -13.14
C GLU A 7 5.43 2.79 -13.66
N VAL A 8 4.24 2.29 -13.33
CA VAL A 8 3.73 1.04 -13.87
C VAL A 8 2.60 1.37 -14.84
N PRO A 9 2.84 1.26 -16.15
CA PRO A 9 1.80 1.52 -17.13
C PRO A 9 0.66 0.51 -16.98
N LEU A 10 -0.58 0.91 -17.31
CA LEU A 10 -1.74 0.02 -17.20
C LEU A 10 -1.56 -1.28 -17.98
N THR A 11 -0.80 -1.26 -19.07
CA THR A 11 -0.49 -2.46 -19.87
C THR A 11 0.27 -3.53 -19.08
N ALA A 12 1.00 -3.14 -18.03
CA ALA A 12 1.74 -4.03 -17.13
C ALA A 12 0.99 -4.31 -15.82
N ASN A 13 -0.24 -3.78 -15.64
CA ASN A 13 -1.01 -4.04 -14.45
C ASN A 13 -1.49 -5.50 -14.41
N ARG A 14 -1.28 -6.18 -13.29
CA ARG A 14 -1.62 -7.60 -13.08
C ARG A 14 -3.11 -7.91 -13.34
N LEU A 15 -4.00 -6.93 -13.21
CA LEU A 15 -5.42 -7.10 -13.54
C LEU A 15 -5.62 -7.50 -15.01
N PHE A 16 -4.76 -7.03 -15.92
CA PHE A 16 -4.86 -7.26 -17.35
C PHE A 16 -3.90 -8.34 -17.87
N GLU A 17 -3.22 -9.05 -16.97
CA GLU A 17 -2.28 -10.13 -17.33
C GLU A 17 -3.01 -11.27 -18.06
N GLY A 18 -2.44 -11.74 -19.18
CA GLY A 18 -3.00 -12.83 -19.98
C GLY A 18 -4.23 -12.48 -20.82
N LEU A 19 -4.70 -11.23 -20.81
CA LEU A 19 -5.70 -10.77 -21.77
C LEU A 19 -5.08 -10.67 -23.18
N SER A 20 -5.89 -10.89 -24.22
CA SER A 20 -5.49 -10.55 -25.58
C SER A 20 -5.20 -9.05 -25.68
N LEU A 21 -4.36 -8.66 -26.64
CA LEU A 21 -4.05 -7.23 -26.88
C LEU A 21 -5.31 -6.40 -27.05
N GLN A 22 -6.28 -6.90 -27.81
CA GLN A 22 -7.53 -6.20 -28.09
C GLN A 22 -8.40 -6.03 -26.82
N GLU A 23 -8.54 -7.07 -25.99
CA GLU A 23 -9.30 -6.99 -24.73
C GLU A 23 -8.65 -6.01 -23.77
N ARG A 24 -7.32 -6.10 -23.61
CA ARG A 24 -6.55 -5.22 -22.75
C ARG A 24 -6.66 -3.76 -23.17
N ASP A 25 -6.45 -3.47 -24.46
CA ASP A 25 -6.48 -2.09 -24.96
C ASP A 25 -7.89 -1.49 -24.84
N ARG A 26 -8.94 -2.27 -25.06
CA ARG A 26 -10.34 -1.85 -24.81
C ARG A 26 -10.58 -1.55 -23.33
N ALA A 27 -10.11 -2.41 -22.42
CA ALA A 27 -10.28 -2.21 -20.99
C ALA A 27 -9.53 -0.95 -20.50
N ILE A 28 -8.31 -0.73 -21.00
CA ILE A 28 -7.51 0.46 -20.69
C ILE A 28 -8.14 1.73 -21.25
N ALA A 29 -8.67 1.69 -22.47
CA ALA A 29 -9.33 2.82 -23.11
C ALA A 29 -10.63 3.23 -22.39
N ALA A 30 -11.28 2.29 -21.70
CA ALA A 30 -12.49 2.55 -20.91
C ALA A 30 -12.19 3.16 -19.52
N CYS A 31 -10.92 3.27 -19.11
CA CYS A 31 -10.51 3.93 -17.88
C CYS A 31 -10.39 5.45 -18.06
N ILE A 32 -10.87 6.21 -17.07
CA ILE A 32 -10.63 7.65 -16.98
C ILE A 32 -9.35 7.86 -16.18
N ARG A 33 -8.35 8.57 -16.74
CA ARG A 33 -7.12 8.91 -16.03
C ARG A 33 -7.24 10.24 -15.31
N LYS A 34 -6.85 10.27 -14.04
CA LYS A 34 -6.82 11.47 -13.22
C LYS A 34 -5.49 11.60 -12.48
N ARG A 35 -4.99 12.83 -12.35
CA ARG A 35 -3.85 13.18 -11.51
C ARG A 35 -4.35 13.73 -10.18
N TYR A 36 -3.67 13.34 -9.11
CA TYR A 36 -3.92 13.82 -7.76
C TYR A 36 -2.65 14.44 -7.21
N ARG A 37 -2.80 15.60 -6.57
CA ARG A 37 -1.68 16.27 -5.88
C ARG A 37 -1.46 15.62 -4.53
N ARG A 38 -0.28 15.81 -3.96
CA ARG A 38 0.01 15.42 -2.59
C ARG A 38 -1.05 15.95 -1.63
N GLY A 39 -1.61 15.08 -0.79
CA GLY A 39 -2.66 15.40 0.17
C GLY A 39 -4.06 15.46 -0.42
N GLU A 40 -4.23 15.32 -1.75
CA GLU A 40 -5.55 15.31 -2.38
C GLU A 40 -6.27 13.98 -2.10
N ARG A 41 -7.55 14.07 -1.76
CA ARG A 41 -8.39 12.88 -1.54
C ARG A 41 -8.80 12.28 -2.86
N VAL A 42 -8.67 10.95 -2.97
CA VAL A 42 -9.16 10.18 -4.11
C VAL A 42 -10.64 9.85 -3.91
N PHE A 43 -11.00 9.44 -2.69
CA PHE A 43 -12.38 9.30 -2.21
C PHE A 43 -12.43 9.44 -0.69
N SER A 44 -13.61 9.68 -0.15
CA SER A 44 -13.86 9.86 1.28
C SER A 44 -14.79 8.79 1.84
N THR A 45 -14.71 8.61 3.14
CA THR A 45 -15.69 7.84 3.92
C THR A 45 -17.11 8.36 3.63
N GLY A 46 -18.04 7.45 3.36
CA GLY A 46 -19.42 7.77 2.99
C GLY A 46 -19.66 7.95 1.50
N ASP A 47 -18.64 8.13 0.66
CA ASP A 47 -18.79 8.17 -0.80
C ASP A 47 -19.35 6.84 -1.34
N ARG A 48 -20.07 6.90 -2.48
CA ARG A 48 -20.56 5.70 -3.15
C ARG A 48 -19.43 4.85 -3.72
N THR A 49 -19.58 3.54 -3.62
CA THR A 49 -18.59 2.57 -4.13
C THR A 49 -18.85 2.22 -5.60
N GLU A 50 -18.61 3.15 -6.50
CA GLU A 50 -18.92 3.00 -7.92
C GLU A 50 -17.69 2.73 -8.80
N PHE A 51 -16.49 2.90 -8.25
CA PHE A 51 -15.25 2.87 -9.04
C PHE A 51 -14.18 1.97 -8.42
N LEU A 52 -13.46 1.29 -9.31
CA LEU A 52 -12.19 0.63 -9.07
C LEU A 52 -11.07 1.56 -9.55
N TYR A 53 -9.96 1.58 -8.83
CA TYR A 53 -8.82 2.46 -9.08
C TYR A 53 -7.58 1.62 -9.35
N LEU A 54 -6.80 1.99 -10.36
CA LEU A 54 -5.53 1.38 -10.74
C LEU A 54 -4.45 2.44 -10.64
N LEU A 55 -3.47 2.26 -9.77
CA LEU A 55 -2.41 3.22 -9.54
C LEU A 55 -1.30 3.04 -10.57
N GLU A 56 -1.06 4.07 -11.41
CA GLU A 56 -0.01 4.07 -12.43
C GLU A 56 1.30 4.67 -11.93
N ALA A 57 1.22 5.71 -11.06
CA ALA A 57 2.40 6.37 -10.49
C ALA A 57 2.05 7.02 -9.15
N GLY A 58 3.06 7.24 -8.32
CA GLY A 58 2.93 7.82 -6.98
C GLY A 58 2.40 6.82 -5.96
N HIS A 59 2.05 7.32 -4.77
CA HIS A 59 1.61 6.50 -3.64
C HIS A 59 0.32 7.05 -3.05
N VAL A 60 -0.53 6.13 -2.59
CA VAL A 60 -1.85 6.45 -2.02
C VAL A 60 -2.00 5.69 -0.71
N GLN A 61 -2.52 6.34 0.34
CA GLN A 61 -2.80 5.71 1.62
C GLN A 61 -4.29 5.50 1.84
N LEU A 62 -4.66 4.37 2.42
CA LEU A 62 -5.98 4.08 2.95
C LEU A 62 -5.99 4.41 4.44
N VAL A 63 -6.94 5.22 4.89
CA VAL A 63 -6.98 5.76 6.25
C VAL A 63 -8.32 5.50 6.89
N ALA A 64 -8.32 4.92 8.09
CA ALA A 64 -9.47 4.85 8.98
C ALA A 64 -9.45 6.03 9.95
N LEU A 65 -10.59 6.67 10.15
CA LEU A 65 -10.79 7.63 11.23
C LEU A 65 -11.29 6.87 12.47
N GLU A 66 -10.56 6.97 13.57
CA GLU A 66 -10.95 6.37 14.84
C GLU A 66 -11.96 7.27 15.60
N GLU A 67 -12.72 6.72 16.52
CA GLU A 67 -13.67 7.47 17.37
C GLU A 67 -13.01 8.61 18.15
N SER A 68 -11.73 8.45 18.48
CA SER A 68 -10.89 9.49 19.12
C SER A 68 -10.58 10.69 18.23
N GLY A 69 -10.95 10.64 16.92
CA GLY A 69 -10.55 11.61 15.91
C GLY A 69 -9.14 11.40 15.36
N SER A 70 -8.41 10.39 15.84
CA SER A 70 -7.11 10.03 15.28
C SER A 70 -7.25 9.25 13.96
N GLU A 71 -6.26 9.39 13.09
CA GLU A 71 -6.18 8.65 11.84
C GLU A 71 -5.28 7.44 11.99
N ARG A 72 -5.73 6.30 11.47
CA ARG A 72 -4.93 5.08 11.34
C ARG A 72 -4.70 4.76 9.87
N ILE A 73 -3.44 4.65 9.46
CA ILE A 73 -3.08 4.20 8.11
C ILE A 73 -3.24 2.67 8.06
N LEU A 74 -4.18 2.20 7.24
CA LEU A 74 -4.46 0.78 7.06
C LEU A 74 -3.58 0.16 5.98
N HIS A 75 -3.29 0.91 4.90
CA HIS A 75 -2.49 0.43 3.77
C HIS A 75 -1.85 1.57 3.00
N ILE A 76 -0.73 1.29 2.34
CA ILE A 76 -0.10 2.18 1.35
C ILE A 76 -0.07 1.43 0.02
N PHE A 77 -0.72 2.00 -0.99
CA PHE A 77 -0.72 1.51 -2.37
C PHE A 77 0.47 2.08 -3.13
N ARG A 78 1.05 1.25 -3.99
CA ARG A 78 2.16 1.57 -4.90
C ARG A 78 1.74 1.43 -6.36
N PRO A 79 2.53 1.93 -7.32
CA PRO A 79 2.27 1.72 -8.74
C PRO A 79 2.09 0.23 -9.07
N GLY A 80 1.05 -0.08 -9.86
CA GLY A 80 0.62 -1.44 -10.18
C GLY A 80 -0.46 -2.01 -9.27
N ASP A 81 -0.72 -1.40 -8.12
CA ASP A 81 -1.80 -1.84 -7.24
C ASP A 81 -3.18 -1.39 -7.75
N ILE A 82 -4.20 -2.18 -7.37
CA ILE A 82 -5.60 -1.81 -7.50
C ILE A 82 -6.17 -1.49 -6.12
N PHE A 83 -7.14 -0.58 -6.05
CA PHE A 83 -7.86 -0.29 -4.81
C PHE A 83 -9.30 0.15 -5.08
N GLY A 84 -10.10 0.22 -4.02
CA GLY A 84 -11.52 0.48 -4.13
C GLY A 84 -12.36 -0.75 -4.49
N GLU A 85 -11.79 -1.94 -4.39
CA GLU A 85 -12.35 -3.26 -4.71
C GLU A 85 -13.58 -3.63 -3.90
N ILE A 86 -13.81 -2.97 -2.77
CA ILE A 86 -15.00 -3.17 -1.93
C ILE A 86 -16.32 -2.75 -2.60
N LEU A 87 -16.24 -2.20 -3.83
CA LEU A 87 -17.41 -1.78 -4.61
C LEU A 87 -18.41 -2.93 -4.88
N PHE A 88 -18.01 -4.19 -4.67
CA PHE A 88 -18.88 -5.36 -4.82
C PHE A 88 -19.54 -5.81 -3.51
N SER A 89 -19.10 -5.29 -2.35
CA SER A 89 -19.55 -5.76 -1.04
C SER A 89 -20.28 -4.71 -0.23
N VAL A 90 -19.99 -3.42 -0.43
CA VAL A 90 -20.61 -2.33 0.32
C VAL A 90 -21.02 -1.18 -0.60
N GLU A 91 -22.06 -0.44 -0.23
CA GLU A 91 -22.57 0.70 -1.03
C GLU A 91 -21.80 1.98 -0.79
N ARG A 92 -21.18 2.12 0.39
CA ARG A 92 -20.45 3.33 0.80
C ARG A 92 -19.06 3.01 1.30
N ARG A 93 -18.10 3.90 1.01
CA ARG A 93 -16.71 3.80 1.43
C ARG A 93 -16.60 3.85 2.96
N PRO A 94 -16.00 2.85 3.63
CA PRO A 94 -15.78 2.89 5.08
C PRO A 94 -14.51 3.66 5.47
N PHE A 95 -13.63 3.99 4.52
CA PHE A 95 -12.33 4.60 4.75
C PHE A 95 -12.04 5.71 3.75
N ASP A 96 -11.20 6.65 4.17
CA ASP A 96 -10.65 7.70 3.31
C ASP A 96 -9.45 7.18 2.51
N THR A 97 -9.21 7.78 1.35
CA THR A 97 -8.03 7.49 0.54
C THR A 97 -7.40 8.79 0.05
N THR A 98 -6.10 8.97 0.34
CA THR A 98 -5.37 10.23 0.10
C THR A 98 -4.04 9.96 -0.59
N ALA A 99 -3.68 10.80 -1.56
CA ALA A 99 -2.39 10.74 -2.23
C ALA A 99 -1.25 11.21 -1.30
N ILE A 100 -0.20 10.38 -1.13
CA ILE A 100 0.98 10.70 -0.32
C ILE A 100 1.92 11.65 -1.06
N ASP A 101 2.01 11.49 -2.37
CA ASP A 101 2.78 12.28 -3.31
C ASP A 101 1.93 12.58 -4.57
N GLU A 102 2.51 13.06 -5.67
CA GLU A 102 1.78 13.23 -6.92
C GLU A 102 1.45 11.84 -7.50
N ALA A 103 0.16 11.52 -7.62
CA ALA A 103 -0.31 10.22 -8.06
C ALA A 103 -1.07 10.31 -9.40
N ARG A 104 -0.86 9.29 -10.27
CA ARG A 104 -1.66 9.06 -11.47
C ARG A 104 -2.47 7.80 -11.29
N ILE A 105 -3.78 7.94 -11.45
CA ILE A 105 -4.75 6.88 -11.20
C ILE A 105 -5.68 6.73 -12.40
N ALA A 106 -5.80 5.50 -12.87
CA ALA A 106 -6.85 5.12 -13.82
C ALA A 106 -8.08 4.63 -13.04
N ILE A 107 -9.24 5.09 -13.45
CA ILE A 107 -10.52 4.90 -12.76
C ILE A 107 -11.42 4.11 -13.70
N MET A 108 -11.88 2.95 -13.26
CA MET A 108 -12.83 2.09 -13.99
C MET A 108 -14.15 2.03 -13.25
N SER A 109 -15.26 2.28 -13.94
CA SER A 109 -16.59 2.15 -13.32
C SER A 109 -16.92 0.69 -13.01
N ARG A 110 -17.77 0.46 -11.99
CA ARG A 110 -18.30 -0.87 -11.69
C ARG A 110 -18.99 -1.50 -12.92
N ALA A 111 -19.76 -0.70 -13.66
CA ALA A 111 -20.45 -1.19 -14.85
C ALA A 111 -19.46 -1.67 -15.93
N THR A 112 -18.43 -0.86 -16.20
CA THR A 112 -17.34 -1.20 -17.13
C THR A 112 -16.61 -2.48 -16.70
N PHE A 113 -16.25 -2.58 -15.40
CA PHE A 113 -15.59 -3.79 -14.91
C PHE A 113 -16.45 -5.04 -15.12
N LEU A 114 -17.75 -4.98 -14.81
CA LEU A 114 -18.68 -6.10 -14.98
C LEU A 114 -18.89 -6.47 -16.47
N GLU A 115 -18.82 -5.52 -17.39
CA GLU A 115 -18.86 -5.77 -18.82
C GLU A 115 -17.64 -6.59 -19.26
N PHE A 116 -16.43 -6.14 -18.89
CA PHE A 116 -15.20 -6.85 -19.23
C PHE A 116 -15.09 -8.20 -18.53
N GLN A 117 -15.56 -8.32 -17.30
CA GLN A 117 -15.59 -9.58 -16.56
C GLN A 117 -16.45 -10.65 -17.25
N ARG A 118 -17.58 -10.25 -17.83
CA ARG A 118 -18.44 -11.17 -18.61
C ARG A 118 -17.78 -11.62 -19.93
N ALA A 119 -17.00 -10.73 -20.52
CA ALA A 119 -16.32 -11.00 -21.80
C ALA A 119 -15.04 -11.84 -21.61
N SER A 120 -14.36 -11.71 -20.46
CA SER A 120 -13.07 -12.37 -20.23
C SER A 120 -13.00 -13.00 -18.83
N PRO A 121 -13.10 -14.35 -18.70
CA PRO A 121 -12.89 -15.05 -17.44
C PRO A 121 -11.49 -14.81 -16.81
N ILE A 122 -10.49 -14.53 -17.64
CA ILE A 122 -9.12 -14.26 -17.19
C ILE A 122 -9.08 -13.01 -16.30
N LEU A 123 -9.81 -11.96 -16.66
CA LEU A 123 -9.89 -10.73 -15.86
C LEU A 123 -10.46 -11.02 -14.47
N THR A 124 -11.49 -11.86 -14.39
CA THR A 124 -12.07 -12.31 -13.11
C THR A 124 -11.05 -13.08 -12.28
N LEU A 125 -10.32 -14.01 -12.88
CA LEU A 125 -9.30 -14.80 -12.18
C LEU A 125 -8.17 -13.91 -11.65
N ASN A 126 -7.71 -12.95 -12.46
CA ASN A 126 -6.70 -11.99 -12.03
C ASN A 126 -7.19 -11.12 -10.86
N PHE A 127 -8.44 -10.65 -10.92
CA PHE A 127 -9.04 -9.91 -9.82
C PHE A 127 -9.11 -10.73 -8.54
N ILE A 128 -9.54 -12.00 -8.62
CA ILE A 128 -9.55 -12.93 -7.48
C ILE A 128 -8.14 -13.14 -6.91
N ARG A 129 -7.13 -13.33 -7.76
CA ARG A 129 -5.73 -13.46 -7.33
C ARG A 129 -5.24 -12.23 -6.57
N LEU A 130 -5.52 -11.04 -7.08
CA LEU A 130 -5.16 -9.77 -6.42
C LEU A 130 -5.84 -9.63 -5.05
N LEU A 131 -7.13 -10.01 -4.94
CA LEU A 131 -7.86 -10.03 -3.67
C LEU A 131 -7.30 -11.08 -2.70
N SER A 132 -6.95 -12.27 -3.19
CA SER A 132 -6.36 -13.34 -2.37
C SER A 132 -4.99 -12.94 -1.82
N ASP A 133 -4.12 -12.34 -2.64
CA ASP A 133 -2.82 -11.81 -2.20
C ASP A 133 -3.00 -10.76 -1.11
N ARG A 134 -4.00 -9.88 -1.27
CA ARG A 134 -4.31 -8.83 -0.31
C ARG A 134 -4.86 -9.37 1.00
N LEU A 135 -5.77 -10.35 0.94
CA LEU A 135 -6.30 -11.04 2.13
C LEU A 135 -5.17 -11.70 2.90
N PHE A 136 -4.32 -12.47 2.23
CA PHE A 136 -3.17 -13.13 2.85
C PHE A 136 -2.24 -12.12 3.53
N THR A 137 -1.98 -10.97 2.89
CA THR A 137 -1.20 -9.89 3.48
C THR A 137 -1.87 -9.31 4.73
N ALA A 138 -3.19 -9.06 4.68
CA ALA A 138 -3.94 -8.53 5.81
C ALA A 138 -3.96 -9.51 7.00
N GLU A 139 -4.06 -10.81 6.77
CA GLU A 139 -4.00 -11.84 7.80
C GLU A 139 -2.61 -11.91 8.46
N ARG A 140 -1.54 -11.80 7.68
CA ARG A 140 -0.16 -11.70 8.21
C ARG A 140 0.01 -10.46 9.09
N ASP A 141 -0.53 -9.32 8.66
CA ASP A 141 -0.47 -8.08 9.43
C ASP A 141 -1.25 -8.18 10.73
N LEU A 142 -2.44 -8.78 10.69
CA LEU A 142 -3.25 -9.03 11.89
C LEU A 142 -2.52 -9.93 12.89
N ALA A 143 -1.89 -11.00 12.41
CA ALA A 143 -1.07 -11.87 13.25
C ALA A 143 0.12 -11.14 13.87
N ALA A 144 0.73 -10.19 13.14
CA ALA A 144 1.81 -9.36 13.67
C ALA A 144 1.33 -8.34 14.71
N LEU A 145 0.13 -7.78 14.55
CA LEU A 145 -0.48 -6.85 15.50
C LEU A 145 -0.89 -7.53 16.84
N ALA A 146 -1.13 -8.83 16.82
CA ALA A 146 -1.40 -9.61 18.03
C ALA A 146 -0.20 -9.65 19.00
N ARG A 147 1.00 -9.26 18.55
CA ARG A 147 2.21 -9.19 19.38
C ARG A 147 2.12 -8.01 20.36
N THR A 148 2.40 -8.28 21.64
CA THR A 148 2.19 -7.32 22.75
C THR A 148 3.18 -6.15 22.77
N TRP A 149 4.36 -6.28 22.13
CA TRP A 149 5.47 -5.34 22.26
C TRP A 149 5.61 -4.43 21.02
N THR A 150 5.88 -3.13 21.24
CA THR A 150 6.05 -2.12 20.18
C THR A 150 7.18 -2.49 19.20
N ARG A 151 8.32 -2.99 19.71
CA ARG A 151 9.51 -3.31 18.91
C ARG A 151 9.24 -4.40 17.87
N PRO A 152 8.69 -5.58 18.19
CA PRO A 152 8.34 -6.60 17.19
C PRO A 152 7.35 -6.10 16.12
N ARG A 153 6.36 -5.31 16.51
CA ARG A 153 5.40 -4.71 15.57
C ARG A 153 6.09 -3.73 14.61
N LEU A 154 7.00 -2.90 15.12
CA LEU A 154 7.75 -1.95 14.32
C LEU A 154 8.72 -2.66 13.36
N VAL A 155 9.44 -3.67 13.85
CA VAL A 155 10.33 -4.50 13.01
C VAL A 155 9.55 -5.16 11.87
N HIS A 156 8.39 -5.77 12.17
CA HIS A 156 7.54 -6.37 11.15
C HIS A 156 7.08 -5.34 10.11
N LEU A 157 6.64 -4.16 10.56
CA LEU A 157 6.23 -3.07 9.67
C LEU A 157 7.38 -2.59 8.77
N LEU A 158 8.60 -2.40 9.34
CA LEU A 158 9.77 -1.98 8.56
C LEU A 158 10.14 -3.02 7.49
N LEU A 159 10.10 -4.31 7.82
CA LEU A 159 10.31 -5.38 6.84
C LEU A 159 9.26 -5.36 5.73
N LYS A 160 7.98 -5.17 6.09
CA LYS A 160 6.90 -5.04 5.13
C LYS A 160 7.08 -3.83 4.20
N LEU A 161 7.42 -2.65 4.77
CA LEU A 161 7.68 -1.46 3.97
C LEU A 161 8.90 -1.64 3.05
N ALA A 162 9.96 -2.31 3.52
CA ALA A 162 11.11 -2.66 2.70
C ALA A 162 10.74 -3.62 1.55
N GLU A 163 9.87 -4.59 1.78
CA GLU A 163 9.36 -5.51 0.75
C GLU A 163 8.46 -4.80 -0.28
N THR A 164 7.60 -3.89 0.20
CA THR A 164 6.56 -3.26 -0.62
C THR A 164 7.05 -2.00 -1.34
N LEU A 165 7.87 -1.19 -0.66
CA LEU A 165 8.30 0.15 -1.12
C LEU A 165 9.83 0.26 -1.16
N GLY A 166 10.55 -0.86 -1.07
CA GLY A 166 11.99 -0.89 -0.96
C GLY A 166 12.72 -1.01 -2.29
N ARG A 167 13.93 -0.46 -2.34
CA ARG A 167 14.92 -0.67 -3.38
C ARG A 167 16.21 -1.16 -2.75
N GLU A 168 16.79 -2.23 -3.27
CA GLU A 168 18.07 -2.78 -2.77
C GLU A 168 19.21 -1.78 -2.98
N THR A 169 20.05 -1.64 -1.95
CA THR A 169 21.30 -0.85 -1.95
C THR A 169 22.40 -1.68 -1.29
N PRO A 170 23.69 -1.29 -1.44
CA PRO A 170 24.79 -1.98 -0.75
C PRO A 170 24.65 -2.01 0.78
N GLU A 171 24.01 -1.00 1.37
CA GLU A 171 23.83 -0.84 2.82
C GLU A 171 22.59 -1.57 3.35
N GLY A 172 21.68 -2.00 2.47
CA GLY A 172 20.40 -2.63 2.82
C GLY A 172 19.29 -2.25 1.86
N THR A 173 18.04 -2.37 2.27
CA THR A 173 16.87 -2.00 1.47
C THR A 173 16.41 -0.59 1.82
N LEU A 174 16.53 0.35 0.89
CA LEU A 174 16.08 1.74 1.03
C LEU A 174 14.56 1.80 0.81
N ILE A 175 13.80 2.26 1.82
CA ILE A 175 12.37 2.55 1.66
C ILE A 175 12.25 3.85 0.87
N THR A 176 11.70 3.79 -0.34
CA THR A 176 11.71 4.88 -1.33
C THR A 176 10.77 6.04 -1.01
N VAL A 177 9.88 5.86 -0.04
CA VAL A 177 8.91 6.87 0.42
C VAL A 177 9.33 7.40 1.79
N PRO A 178 9.29 8.74 2.02
CA PRO A 178 9.53 9.29 3.35
C PRO A 178 8.48 8.82 4.34
N VAL A 179 8.86 8.01 5.32
CA VAL A 179 7.97 7.52 6.38
C VAL A 179 8.28 8.27 7.68
N THR A 180 7.31 9.05 8.17
CA THR A 180 7.48 9.79 9.42
C THR A 180 7.27 8.89 10.64
N HIS A 181 7.86 9.24 11.80
CA HIS A 181 7.62 8.53 13.06
C HIS A 181 6.13 8.52 13.45
N GLU A 182 5.41 9.59 13.09
CA GLU A 182 3.95 9.69 13.27
C GLU A 182 3.20 8.68 12.41
N ALA A 183 3.58 8.55 11.12
CA ALA A 183 2.96 7.57 10.22
C ALA A 183 3.22 6.13 10.72
N LEU A 184 4.45 5.81 11.12
CA LEU A 184 4.79 4.50 11.69
C LEU A 184 3.97 4.21 12.95
N ALA A 185 3.81 5.21 13.83
CA ALA A 185 3.01 5.10 15.05
C ALA A 185 1.54 4.80 14.73
N LYS A 186 0.95 5.52 13.78
CA LYS A 186 -0.42 5.28 13.30
C LYS A 186 -0.58 3.89 12.66
N MET A 187 0.43 3.38 11.98
CA MET A 187 0.39 2.06 11.35
C MET A 187 0.44 0.90 12.35
N ILE A 188 1.20 1.04 13.45
CA ILE A 188 1.33 -0.04 14.45
C ILE A 188 0.45 0.15 15.69
N GLY A 189 -0.33 1.23 15.76
CA GLY A 189 -1.16 1.53 16.93
C GLY A 189 -0.33 1.77 18.22
N ALA A 190 0.74 2.59 18.09
CA ALA A 190 1.62 2.95 19.20
C ALA A 190 1.77 4.47 19.31
N SER A 191 2.31 4.97 20.44
CA SER A 191 2.62 6.39 20.55
C SER A 191 3.86 6.75 19.74
N ARG A 192 3.89 7.97 19.16
CA ARG A 192 5.05 8.51 18.43
C ARG A 192 6.33 8.45 19.28
N VAL A 193 6.23 8.72 20.57
CA VAL A 193 7.38 8.69 21.50
C VAL A 193 8.00 7.30 21.56
N ARG A 194 7.18 6.25 21.72
CA ARG A 194 7.65 4.85 21.73
C ARG A 194 8.26 4.44 20.40
N VAL A 195 7.64 4.81 19.27
CA VAL A 195 8.21 4.54 17.94
C VAL A 195 9.56 5.24 17.77
N THR A 196 9.68 6.50 18.21
CA THR A 196 10.95 7.24 18.14
C THR A 196 12.04 6.55 18.97
N SER A 197 11.76 6.15 20.22
CA SER A 197 12.71 5.40 21.06
C SER A 197 13.15 4.11 20.38
N THR A 198 12.20 3.30 19.92
CA THR A 198 12.51 2.02 19.29
C THR A 198 13.27 2.16 17.97
N LEU A 199 13.01 3.21 17.16
CA LEU A 199 13.80 3.49 15.96
C LEU A 199 15.25 3.87 16.29
N ASN A 200 15.45 4.66 17.35
CA ASN A 200 16.81 5.01 17.81
C ASN A 200 17.57 3.76 18.28
N GLU A 201 16.93 2.89 19.08
CA GLU A 201 17.50 1.60 19.49
C GLU A 201 17.92 0.74 18.27
N LEU A 202 17.03 0.61 17.27
CA LEU A 202 17.34 -0.13 16.03
C LEU A 202 18.46 0.53 15.22
N GLN A 203 18.59 1.85 15.26
CA GLN A 203 19.65 2.60 14.60
C GLN A 203 20.98 2.42 15.33
N ASP A 204 20.99 2.48 16.66
CA ASP A 204 22.18 2.27 17.50
C ASP A 204 22.72 0.82 17.35
N GLU A 205 21.82 -0.15 17.17
CA GLU A 205 22.17 -1.54 16.85
C GLU A 205 22.62 -1.74 15.38
N GLY A 206 22.58 -0.69 14.57
CA GLY A 206 22.95 -0.74 13.15
C GLY A 206 22.00 -1.54 12.27
N LEU A 207 20.76 -1.78 12.72
CA LEU A 207 19.75 -2.54 11.98
C LEU A 207 18.98 -1.68 10.97
N ILE A 208 18.96 -0.38 11.20
CA ILE A 208 18.46 0.63 10.28
C ILE A 208 19.42 1.81 10.22
N SER A 209 19.35 2.58 9.13
CA SER A 209 20.05 3.85 8.98
C SER A 209 19.19 4.85 8.23
N LYS A 210 19.63 6.11 8.13
CA LYS A 210 18.93 7.17 7.41
C LYS A 210 19.75 7.63 6.21
N GLU A 211 19.11 7.76 5.07
CA GLU A 211 19.62 8.43 3.88
C GLU A 211 18.74 9.65 3.60
N GLY A 212 19.13 10.82 4.11
CA GLY A 212 18.32 12.02 4.10
C GLY A 212 17.02 11.86 4.89
N ARG A 213 15.88 11.83 4.19
CA ARG A 213 14.54 11.62 4.78
C ARG A 213 14.04 10.18 4.65
N LEU A 214 14.83 9.31 4.06
CA LEU A 214 14.47 7.92 3.81
C LEU A 214 15.14 7.01 4.83
N LEU A 215 14.53 5.82 5.05
CA LEU A 215 15.07 4.79 5.93
C LEU A 215 15.72 3.69 5.08
N VAL A 216 16.92 3.27 5.47
CA VAL A 216 17.59 2.07 4.98
C VAL A 216 17.41 0.98 6.02
N VAL A 217 16.90 -0.18 5.61
CA VAL A 217 16.59 -1.31 6.48
C VAL A 217 17.48 -2.48 6.13
N ARG A 218 18.25 -3.01 7.10
CA ARG A 218 19.03 -4.23 6.94
C ARG A 218 18.14 -5.46 7.09
N THR A 219 17.37 -5.76 6.05
CA THR A 219 16.32 -6.78 6.05
C THR A 219 16.80 -8.15 6.51
N LYS A 220 18.02 -8.57 6.10
CA LYS A 220 18.61 -9.86 6.51
C LYS A 220 18.86 -9.94 8.02
N ALA A 221 19.25 -8.84 8.65
CA ALA A 221 19.52 -8.77 10.09
C ALA A 221 18.22 -8.61 10.91
N LEU A 222 17.19 -7.97 10.35
CA LEU A 222 15.91 -7.75 11.02
C LEU A 222 14.97 -8.97 10.99
N LYS A 223 15.04 -9.83 9.96
CA LYS A 223 14.16 -11.01 9.83
C LYS A 223 14.15 -11.91 11.08
N PRO A 224 15.31 -12.29 11.66
CA PRO A 224 15.33 -13.14 12.87
C PRO A 224 14.67 -12.48 14.08
N LEU A 225 14.70 -11.13 14.19
CA LEU A 225 14.06 -10.39 15.29
C LEU A 225 12.53 -10.36 15.14
N ALA A 226 12.03 -10.42 13.91
CA ALA A 226 10.62 -10.57 13.64
C ALA A 226 10.08 -11.94 14.10
N GLU A 227 10.90 -12.99 14.03
CA GLU A 227 10.54 -14.37 14.39
C GLU A 227 10.64 -14.64 15.90
N LYS A 228 11.66 -14.07 16.58
CA LYS A 228 11.92 -14.28 18.00
C LYS A 228 11.02 -13.50 18.97
N GLY A 229 10.19 -12.59 18.52
CA GLY A 229 9.29 -11.79 19.36
C GLY A 229 8.04 -12.52 19.87
N GLY A 230 8.06 -13.83 19.97
CA GLY A 230 6.97 -14.70 20.42
C GLY A 230 7.23 -15.50 21.71
N GLU A 231 8.34 -15.23 22.44
CA GLU A 231 8.59 -15.78 23.78
C GLU A 231 8.33 -14.75 24.87
#